data_ae5b59556f40f7482785e1abadfe427c
#
_entry.id   ae5b59556f40f7482785e1abadfe427c
#
_cell.length_a   1.000
_cell.length_b   1.000
_cell.length_c   1.000
_cell.angle_alpha   90.00
_cell.angle_beta   90.00
_cell.angle_gamma   90.00
#
_symmetry.space_group_name_H-M   'P 1'
#
loop_
_entity.id
_entity.type
_entity.pdbx_description
1 polymer ?
#
loop_
_entity_poly.entity_id
_entity_poly.type
_entity_poly.pdbx_seq_one_letter_code
_entity_poly.pdbx_strand_id
1 'polypeptide(L)'
;MDTEERKSRQALQIVLDIGAQMLSSGAEISRVEDSIIRMCHAFGAETVECFAITYVIVVTISGEHTAGLTEIRRIRAFDRNMYKLTQLNALSREICETPVTPEQAAEKLREIESRKSYSLLGKMGIFALISLSFTLF
;
A
#
# COMPACT_ATOMS: atom_id res chain seq x y z
N MET A 1 1.23 27.51 -0.63
CA MET A 1 0.55 26.21 -0.79
C MET A 1 -0.73 26.24 0.02
N ASP A 2 -1.83 26.05 -0.65
CA ASP A 2 -3.15 26.03 -0.03
C ASP A 2 -3.30 24.79 0.88
N THR A 3 -4.09 24.91 1.92
CA THR A 3 -4.34 23.81 2.86
C THR A 3 -4.94 22.59 2.16
N GLU A 4 -5.84 22.82 1.20
CA GLU A 4 -6.48 21.73 0.44
C GLU A 4 -5.49 21.02 -0.47
N GLU A 5 -4.59 21.76 -1.11
CA GLU A 5 -3.53 21.17 -1.92
C GLU A 5 -2.59 20.32 -1.07
N ARG A 6 -2.28 20.77 0.14
CA ARG A 6 -1.43 20.03 1.08
C ARG A 6 -2.09 18.71 1.48
N LYS A 7 -3.39 18.73 1.77
CA LYS A 7 -4.17 17.52 2.11
C LYS A 7 -4.20 16.55 0.94
N SER A 8 -4.42 17.06 -0.27
CA SER A 8 -4.44 16.24 -1.49
C SER A 8 -3.08 15.58 -1.72
N ARG A 9 -2.00 16.31 -1.52
CA ARG A 9 -0.64 15.77 -1.65
C ARG A 9 -0.35 14.71 -0.60
N GLN A 10 -0.76 14.93 0.64
CA GLN A 10 -0.61 13.97 1.72
C GLN A 10 -1.38 12.68 1.43
N ALA A 11 -2.63 12.81 0.98
CA ALA A 11 -3.45 11.65 0.60
C ALA A 11 -2.80 10.87 -0.53
N LEU A 12 -2.32 11.56 -1.55
CA LEU A 12 -1.66 10.93 -2.69
C LEU A 12 -0.40 10.18 -2.27
N GLN A 13 0.40 10.74 -1.37
CA GLN A 13 1.59 10.07 -0.86
C GLN A 13 1.25 8.77 -0.12
N ILE A 14 0.22 8.78 0.71
CA ILE A 14 -0.23 7.59 1.43
C ILE A 14 -0.75 6.52 0.46
N VAL A 15 -1.53 6.92 -0.53
CA VAL A 15 -2.03 6.00 -1.57
C VAL A 15 -0.86 5.36 -2.32
N LEU A 16 0.14 6.15 -2.68
CA LEU A 16 1.34 5.63 -3.36
C LEU A 16 2.14 4.69 -2.47
N ASP A 17 2.25 4.98 -1.18
CA ASP A 17 2.92 4.09 -0.23
C ASP A 17 2.22 2.73 -0.17
N ILE A 18 0.90 2.73 -0.09
CA ILE A 18 0.11 1.50 -0.06
C ILE A 18 0.28 0.73 -1.38
N GLY A 19 0.13 1.42 -2.51
CA GLY A 19 0.27 0.82 -3.83
C GLY A 19 1.66 0.24 -4.07
N ALA A 20 2.70 0.97 -3.67
CA ALA A 20 4.08 0.50 -3.79
C ALA A 20 4.34 -0.75 -2.95
N GLN A 21 3.80 -0.80 -1.74
CA GLN A 21 3.94 -1.97 -0.89
C GLN A 21 3.13 -3.17 -1.40
N MET A 22 1.96 -2.92 -1.98
CA MET A 22 1.19 -3.98 -2.66
C MET A 22 1.99 -4.59 -3.80
N LEU A 23 2.56 -3.74 -4.65
CA LEU A 23 3.35 -4.19 -5.80
C LEU A 23 4.60 -4.94 -5.35
N SER A 24 5.33 -4.41 -4.37
CA SER A 24 6.54 -5.05 -3.84
C SER A 24 6.23 -6.37 -3.12
N SER A 25 5.02 -6.54 -2.62
CA SER A 25 4.59 -7.77 -1.94
C SER A 25 4.04 -8.84 -2.90
N GLY A 26 3.96 -8.55 -4.19
CA GLY A 26 3.58 -9.52 -5.20
C GLY A 26 2.22 -9.32 -5.85
N ALA A 27 1.59 -8.17 -5.64
CA ALA A 27 0.31 -7.87 -6.29
C ALA A 27 0.48 -7.72 -7.81
N GLU A 28 -0.56 -8.07 -8.52
CA GLU A 28 -0.63 -7.86 -9.97
C GLU A 28 -0.73 -6.36 -10.27
N ILE A 29 -0.03 -5.91 -11.32
CA ILE A 29 0.06 -4.48 -11.67
C ILE A 29 -1.32 -3.87 -11.89
N SER A 30 -2.20 -4.53 -12.63
CA SER A 30 -3.55 -4.04 -12.90
C SER A 30 -4.38 -3.85 -11.63
N ARG A 31 -4.20 -4.72 -10.65
CA ARG A 31 -4.86 -4.61 -9.36
C ARG A 31 -4.33 -3.43 -8.54
N VAL A 32 -3.03 -3.21 -8.59
CA VAL A 32 -2.41 -2.05 -7.92
C VAL A 32 -2.93 -0.75 -8.52
N GLU A 33 -2.97 -0.65 -9.84
CA GLU A 33 -3.51 0.54 -10.52
C GLU A 33 -4.97 0.79 -10.13
N ASP A 34 -5.80 -0.23 -10.16
CA ASP A 34 -7.20 -0.14 -9.79
C ASP A 34 -7.39 0.31 -8.33
N SER A 35 -6.61 -0.27 -7.42
CA SER A 35 -6.66 0.10 -6.00
C SER A 35 -6.24 1.56 -5.78
N ILE A 36 -5.19 2.01 -6.45
CA ILE A 36 -4.72 3.40 -6.38
C ILE A 36 -5.80 4.36 -6.86
N ILE A 37 -6.42 4.06 -8.00
CA ILE A 37 -7.47 4.91 -8.57
C ILE A 37 -8.64 5.04 -7.60
N ARG A 38 -9.09 3.92 -7.05
CA ARG A 38 -10.21 3.90 -6.09
C ARG A 38 -9.90 4.66 -4.81
N MET A 39 -8.71 4.47 -4.26
CA MET A 39 -8.30 5.19 -3.05
C MET A 39 -8.20 6.70 -3.29
N CYS A 40 -7.65 7.11 -4.43
CA CYS A 40 -7.57 8.53 -4.78
C CYS A 40 -8.96 9.16 -4.87
N HIS A 41 -9.91 8.49 -5.51
CA HIS A 41 -11.29 8.96 -5.56
C HIS A 41 -11.90 9.03 -4.16
N ALA A 42 -11.62 8.06 -3.30
CA ALA A 42 -12.12 8.05 -1.92
C ALA A 42 -11.61 9.25 -1.12
N PHE A 43 -10.40 9.73 -1.41
CA PHE A 43 -9.83 10.93 -0.78
C PHE A 43 -10.24 12.23 -1.48
N GLY A 44 -11.13 12.17 -2.47
CA GLY A 44 -11.72 13.36 -3.07
C GLY A 44 -11.18 13.78 -4.44
N ALA A 45 -10.29 13.02 -5.03
CA ALA A 45 -9.82 13.31 -6.39
C ALA A 45 -10.94 13.09 -7.39
N GLU A 46 -11.15 14.05 -8.29
CA GLU A 46 -12.17 13.93 -9.33
C GLU A 46 -11.65 13.14 -10.51
N THR A 47 -10.40 13.40 -10.91
CA THR A 47 -9.76 12.73 -12.03
C THR A 47 -8.48 12.07 -11.54
N VAL A 48 -8.29 10.80 -11.89
CA VAL A 48 -7.10 10.04 -11.51
C VAL A 48 -6.57 9.31 -12.73
N GLU A 49 -5.30 9.56 -13.05
CA GLU A 49 -4.57 8.80 -14.07
C GLU A 49 -3.42 8.09 -13.38
N CYS A 50 -3.41 6.77 -13.49
CA CYS A 50 -2.40 5.93 -12.86
C CYS A 50 -1.75 5.04 -13.90
N PHE A 51 -0.42 5.04 -13.89
CA PHE A 51 0.38 4.16 -14.74
C PHE A 51 1.40 3.45 -13.86
N ALA A 52 1.37 2.13 -13.88
CA ALA A 52 2.31 1.33 -13.09
C ALA A 52 3.00 0.32 -13.99
N ILE A 53 4.30 0.19 -13.79
CA ILE A 53 5.11 -0.91 -14.29
C ILE A 53 5.83 -1.54 -13.10
N THR A 54 6.61 -2.60 -13.33
CA THR A 54 7.23 -3.36 -12.25
C THR A 54 8.05 -2.52 -11.28
N TYR A 55 8.68 -1.44 -11.76
CA TYR A 55 9.62 -0.67 -10.95
C TYR A 55 9.18 0.75 -10.63
N VAL A 56 8.07 1.22 -11.18
CA VAL A 56 7.64 2.60 -10.96
C VAL A 56 6.13 2.74 -11.05
N ILE A 57 5.58 3.61 -10.22
CA ILE A 57 4.19 4.02 -10.26
C ILE A 57 4.15 5.52 -10.47
N VAL A 58 3.34 5.99 -11.44
CA VAL A 58 3.10 7.40 -11.71
C VAL A 58 1.62 7.66 -11.56
N VAL A 59 1.24 8.64 -10.76
CA VAL A 59 -0.16 9.01 -10.56
C VAL A 59 -0.32 10.50 -10.70
N THR A 60 -1.32 10.90 -11.48
CA THR A 60 -1.76 12.29 -11.59
C THR A 60 -3.19 12.40 -11.11
N ILE A 61 -3.43 13.30 -10.18
CA ILE A 61 -4.78 13.61 -9.72
C ILE A 61 -5.13 15.05 -10.03
N SER A 62 -6.40 15.32 -10.22
CA SER A 62 -6.92 16.68 -10.33
C SER A 62 -8.31 16.73 -9.73
N GLY A 63 -8.73 17.91 -9.31
CA GLY A 63 -10.02 18.16 -8.69
C GLY A 63 -10.27 19.64 -8.57
N GLU A 64 -11.36 20.00 -7.93
CA GLU A 64 -11.79 21.40 -7.80
C GLU A 64 -10.72 22.30 -7.18
N HIS A 65 -9.96 21.77 -6.23
CA HIS A 65 -8.93 22.55 -5.51
C HIS A 65 -7.50 22.11 -5.85
N THR A 66 -7.34 21.20 -6.82
CA THR A 66 -6.03 20.65 -7.17
C THR A 66 -5.88 20.61 -8.69
N ALA A 67 -5.01 21.44 -9.22
CA ALA A 67 -4.77 21.53 -10.67
C ALA A 67 -3.60 20.63 -11.06
N GLY A 68 -3.89 19.34 -11.29
CA GLY A 68 -2.90 18.42 -11.87
C GLY A 68 -1.69 18.14 -10.97
N LEU A 69 -1.89 17.41 -9.89
CA LEU A 69 -0.80 16.98 -9.01
C LEU A 69 -0.28 15.61 -9.44
N THR A 70 1.00 15.54 -9.78
CA THR A 70 1.65 14.29 -10.20
C THR A 70 2.71 13.87 -9.19
N GLU A 71 2.69 12.61 -8.79
CA GLU A 71 3.70 12.01 -7.95
C GLU A 71 4.20 10.71 -8.57
N ILE A 72 5.48 10.42 -8.36
CA ILE A 72 6.16 9.24 -8.85
C ILE A 72 6.68 8.45 -7.66
N ARG A 73 6.46 7.15 -7.67
CA ARG A 73 7.03 6.27 -6.64
C ARG A 73 7.82 5.16 -7.30
N ARG A 74 9.07 5.01 -6.91
CA ARG A 74 9.94 3.96 -7.41
C ARG A 74 9.89 2.76 -6.47
N ILE A 75 9.83 1.56 -7.06
CA ILE A 75 9.86 0.30 -6.32
C ILE A 75 11.28 -0.22 -6.34
N ARG A 76 11.92 -0.30 -5.19
CA ARG A 76 13.34 -0.66 -5.08
C ARG A 76 13.58 -2.07 -4.60
N ALA A 77 12.61 -2.70 -3.96
CA ALA A 77 12.76 -4.03 -3.40
C ALA A 77 11.47 -4.81 -3.57
N PHE A 78 11.59 -6.11 -3.79
CA PHE A 78 10.46 -7.02 -3.91
C PHE A 78 10.63 -8.12 -2.87
N ASP A 79 9.59 -8.34 -2.09
CA ASP A 79 9.53 -9.43 -1.12
C ASP A 79 8.11 -9.98 -1.13
N ARG A 80 7.93 -11.10 -1.83
CA ARG A 80 6.62 -11.72 -1.98
C ARG A 80 6.09 -12.12 -0.60
N ASN A 81 5.08 -11.42 -0.13
CA ASN A 81 4.50 -11.62 1.18
C ASN A 81 2.97 -11.57 1.08
N MET A 82 2.35 -12.73 0.98
CA MET A 82 0.90 -12.85 0.81
C MET A 82 0.13 -12.37 2.03
N TYR A 83 0.69 -12.56 3.21
CA TYR A 83 0.06 -12.08 4.45
C TYR A 83 -0.02 -10.55 4.49
N LYS A 84 1.10 -9.90 4.19
CA LYS A 84 1.16 -8.44 4.09
C LYS A 84 0.23 -7.92 2.99
N LEU A 85 0.23 -8.59 1.84
CA LEU A 85 -0.63 -8.21 0.71
C LEU A 85 -2.11 -8.28 1.09
N THR A 86 -2.53 -9.32 1.81
CA THR A 86 -3.91 -9.44 2.31
C THR A 86 -4.30 -8.27 3.19
N GLN A 87 -3.40 -7.83 4.08
CA GLN A 87 -3.64 -6.70 4.95
C GLN A 87 -3.69 -5.38 4.19
N LEU A 88 -2.82 -5.21 3.19
CA LEU A 88 -2.82 -4.02 2.32
C LEU A 88 -4.11 -3.94 1.50
N ASN A 89 -4.57 -5.06 0.98
CA ASN A 89 -5.85 -5.13 0.27
C ASN A 89 -7.02 -4.75 1.19
N ALA A 90 -7.00 -5.21 2.44
CA ALA A 90 -8.03 -4.86 3.42
C ALA A 90 -8.02 -3.36 3.74
N LEU A 91 -6.83 -2.77 3.89
CA LEU A 91 -6.69 -1.33 4.13
C LEU A 91 -7.21 -0.52 2.94
N SER A 92 -6.89 -0.94 1.72
CA SER A 92 -7.40 -0.30 0.50
C SER A 92 -8.93 -0.29 0.46
N ARG A 93 -9.55 -1.42 0.78
CA ARG A 93 -11.02 -1.51 0.85
C ARG A 93 -11.61 -0.64 1.95
N GLU A 94 -10.97 -0.60 3.10
CA GLU A 94 -11.42 0.23 4.22
C GLU A 94 -11.41 1.71 3.84
N ILE A 95 -10.35 2.17 3.18
CA ILE A 95 -10.26 3.56 2.69
C ILE A 95 -11.41 3.88 1.73
N CYS A 96 -11.78 2.93 0.87
CA CYS A 96 -12.85 3.13 -0.10
C CYS A 96 -14.26 3.05 0.48
N GLU A 97 -14.45 2.28 1.54
CA GLU A 97 -15.77 2.01 2.11
C GLU A 97 -16.11 2.86 3.32
N THR A 98 -15.12 3.37 4.03
CA THR A 98 -15.29 4.09 5.30
C THR A 98 -14.58 5.43 5.22
N PRO A 99 -15.14 6.51 5.80
CA PRO A 99 -14.41 7.79 5.87
C PRO A 99 -13.14 7.65 6.72
N VAL A 100 -12.00 7.69 6.06
CA VAL A 100 -10.68 7.57 6.70
C VAL A 100 -9.87 8.81 6.33
N THR A 101 -9.24 9.43 7.31
CA THR A 101 -8.33 10.55 7.04
C THR A 101 -6.98 10.01 6.57
N PRO A 102 -6.18 10.82 5.83
CA PRO A 102 -4.82 10.40 5.45
C PRO A 102 -3.97 10.01 6.65
N GLU A 103 -4.11 10.69 7.77
CA GLU A 103 -3.38 10.38 9.01
C GLU A 103 -3.76 9.02 9.56
N GLN A 104 -5.05 8.69 9.57
CA GLN A 104 -5.54 7.38 10.00
C GLN A 104 -5.04 6.26 9.07
N ALA A 105 -5.05 6.52 7.78
CA ALA A 105 -4.53 5.56 6.79
C ALA A 105 -3.04 5.32 7.00
N ALA A 106 -2.26 6.38 7.26
CA ALA A 106 -0.83 6.29 7.54
C ALA A 106 -0.55 5.47 8.79
N GLU A 107 -1.34 5.66 9.84
CA GLU A 107 -1.25 4.89 11.08
C GLU A 107 -1.48 3.41 10.85
N LYS A 108 -2.54 3.07 10.12
CA LYS A 108 -2.86 1.68 9.78
C LYS A 108 -1.79 1.04 8.92
N LEU A 109 -1.21 1.79 8.00
CA LEU A 109 -0.10 1.31 7.19
C LEU A 109 1.12 1.00 8.06
N ARG A 110 1.43 1.85 9.03
CA ARG A 110 2.53 1.61 9.97
C ARG A 110 2.30 0.35 10.81
N GLU A 111 1.08 0.08 11.21
CA GLU A 111 0.73 -1.16 11.91
C GLU A 111 1.01 -2.40 11.05
N ILE A 112 0.65 -2.33 9.77
CA ILE A 112 0.92 -3.41 8.82
C ILE A 112 2.42 -3.62 8.66
N GLU A 113 3.20 -2.54 8.54
CA GLU A 113 4.64 -2.59 8.44
C GLU A 113 5.30 -3.17 9.69
N SER A 114 4.79 -2.83 10.87
CA SER A 114 5.35 -3.31 12.14
C SER A 114 5.18 -4.82 12.33
N ARG A 115 4.16 -5.42 11.74
CA ARG A 115 3.92 -6.87 11.78
C ARG A 115 4.90 -7.65 10.90
N LYS A 116 5.73 -6.95 10.13
CA LYS A 116 6.77 -7.56 9.29
C LYS A 116 7.82 -8.30 10.09
N SER A 117 8.03 -7.93 11.35
CA SER A 117 8.99 -8.59 12.24
C SER A 117 8.56 -9.98 12.72
N TYR A 118 7.41 -10.44 12.28
CA TYR A 118 6.88 -11.76 12.66
C TYR A 118 7.68 -12.94 12.13
N SER A 119 8.87 -12.63 11.58
CA SER A 119 9.07 -13.59 10.82
C SER A 119 10.22 -14.49 10.72
N LEU A 120 11.42 -14.05 10.81
CA LEU A 120 12.57 -14.91 10.62
C LEU A 120 12.76 -15.83 11.82
N LEU A 121 12.65 -15.29 13.04
CA LEU A 121 12.76 -16.05 14.29
C LEU A 121 11.58 -17.00 14.47
N GLY A 122 10.36 -16.57 14.15
CA GLY A 122 9.19 -17.43 14.22
C GLY A 122 9.22 -18.56 13.22
N LYS A 123 9.63 -18.29 11.98
CA LYS A 123 9.79 -19.32 10.95
C LYS A 123 10.90 -20.30 11.30
N MET A 124 12.02 -19.82 11.78
CA MET A 124 13.12 -20.68 12.24
C MET A 124 12.69 -21.57 13.42
N GLY A 125 11.91 -21.04 14.35
CA GLY A 125 11.37 -21.81 15.46
C GLY A 125 10.44 -22.92 15.02
N ILE A 126 9.55 -22.64 14.07
CA ILE A 126 8.63 -23.62 13.50
C ILE A 126 9.38 -24.72 12.75
N PHE A 127 10.35 -24.35 11.93
CA PHE A 127 11.17 -25.32 11.21
C PHE A 127 11.99 -26.19 12.15
N ALA A 128 12.54 -25.62 13.22
CA ALA A 128 13.26 -26.38 14.25
C ALA A 128 12.36 -27.39 14.95
N LEU A 129 11.13 -27.02 15.28
CA LEU A 129 10.16 -27.91 15.92
C LEU A 129 9.76 -29.06 15.00
N ILE A 130 9.54 -28.78 13.72
CA ILE A 130 9.20 -29.80 12.73
C ILE A 130 10.37 -30.77 12.55
N SER A 131 11.60 -30.25 12.45
CA SER A 131 12.79 -31.08 12.32
C SER A 131 12.99 -31.99 13.54
N LEU A 132 12.77 -31.46 14.74
CA LEU A 132 12.87 -32.23 15.97
C LEU A 132 11.84 -33.35 16.03
N SER A 133 10.62 -33.05 15.60
CA SER A 133 9.53 -34.05 15.52
C SER A 133 9.87 -35.18 14.56
N PHE A 134 10.49 -34.89 13.43
CA PHE A 134 10.90 -35.90 12.47
C PHE A 134 12.08 -36.78 12.98
N THR A 135 12.94 -36.23 13.81
CA THR A 135 14.11 -36.93 14.34
C THR A 135 13.75 -37.89 15.49
N LEU A 136 12.66 -37.58 16.20
CA LEU A 136 12.18 -38.41 17.33
C LEU A 136 11.28 -39.58 16.93
N PHE A 137 10.89 -39.64 15.67
CA PHE A 137 10.12 -40.72 15.07
C PHE A 137 10.92 -41.43 14.00
#